data_9aa67a59a93ade09e647593bb8e2fd0d
#
_entry.id   9aa67a59a93ade09e647593bb8e2fd0d
#
_cell.length_a   1.000
_cell.length_b   1.000
_cell.length_c   1.000
_cell.angle_alpha   90.00
_cell.angle_beta   90.00
_cell.angle_gamma   90.00
#
_symmetry.space_group_name_H-M   'P 1'
#
loop_
_entity.id
_entity.type
_entity.pdbx_description
1 polymer ?
#
loop_
_entity_poly.entity_id
_entity_poly.type
_entity_poly.pdbx_seq_one_letter_code
_entity_poly.pdbx_strand_id
1 'polypeptide(L)'
;MKIDCIIGIDPGASGGIVTWRPNANTKAIKMPRNIEDFRAYMDWAKTNFNPIVFMEKVTVRPDDVKVDGTAANMGKLYRVQKMIADFEQMKALLTVLNIPFVLVNPMKWQSELKLRITAKGKPKEEKSDRKKRYRDIAGELYPEMVPTLWNADATLIMHFGRYMLQNKRDWVLENLPTKMHNTLF
;
A
#
# COMPACT_ATOMS: atom_id res chain seq x y z
N MET A 1 4.74 -21.84 -6.61
CA MET A 1 4.52 -20.86 -7.72
C MET A 1 5.56 -19.74 -7.62
N LYS A 2 6.21 -19.34 -8.68
CA LYS A 2 7.21 -18.26 -8.66
C LYS A 2 6.50 -16.91 -8.74
N ILE A 3 6.61 -16.05 -7.72
CA ILE A 3 6.12 -14.67 -7.77
C ILE A 3 6.93 -13.91 -8.82
N ASP A 4 6.27 -13.30 -9.78
CA ASP A 4 6.88 -12.51 -10.86
C ASP A 4 6.30 -11.08 -10.98
N CYS A 5 5.38 -10.75 -10.08
CA CYS A 5 4.75 -9.43 -10.02
C CYS A 5 4.55 -9.02 -8.56
N ILE A 6 5.01 -7.84 -8.19
CA ILE A 6 4.83 -7.26 -6.84
C ILE A 6 4.02 -5.98 -6.97
N ILE A 7 2.94 -5.90 -6.22
CA ILE A 7 2.03 -4.75 -6.24
C ILE A 7 2.05 -4.07 -4.87
N GLY A 8 2.34 -2.78 -4.85
CA GLY A 8 2.22 -1.93 -3.65
C GLY A 8 0.97 -1.07 -3.73
N ILE A 9 0.20 -1.01 -2.65
CA ILE A 9 -1.04 -0.24 -2.58
C ILE A 9 -1.03 0.71 -1.38
N ASP A 10 -1.16 2.01 -1.65
CA ASP A 10 -1.63 3.01 -0.69
C ASP A 10 -3.13 3.20 -0.89
N PRO A 11 -4.01 2.68 0.01
CA PRO A 11 -5.45 2.65 -0.21
C PRO A 11 -6.15 4.00 0.00
N GLY A 12 -5.43 5.08 0.29
CA GLY A 12 -6.00 6.41 0.44
C GLY A 12 -6.58 6.97 -0.86
N ALA A 13 -7.60 7.83 -0.78
CA ALA A 13 -8.21 8.48 -1.95
C ALA A 13 -7.20 9.28 -2.80
N SER A 14 -6.11 9.74 -2.20
CA SER A 14 -4.96 10.38 -2.87
C SER A 14 -3.78 9.43 -3.05
N GLY A 15 -3.96 8.14 -2.84
CA GLY A 15 -2.97 7.11 -2.98
C GLY A 15 -2.90 6.53 -4.40
N GLY A 16 -2.34 5.33 -4.49
CA GLY A 16 -2.17 4.67 -5.78
C GLY A 16 -1.79 3.20 -5.69
N ILE A 17 -1.67 2.60 -6.85
CA ILE A 17 -1.21 1.24 -7.04
C ILE A 17 0.07 1.28 -7.87
N VAL A 18 1.10 0.62 -7.40
CA VAL A 18 2.38 0.51 -8.11
C VAL A 18 2.69 -0.95 -8.35
N THR A 19 3.00 -1.29 -9.60
CA THR A 19 3.32 -2.65 -10.02
C THR A 19 4.74 -2.73 -10.51
N TRP A 20 5.52 -3.60 -9.89
CA TRP A 20 6.87 -3.94 -10.28
C TRP A 20 6.94 -5.37 -10.84
N ARG A 21 7.73 -5.56 -11.89
CA ARG A 21 8.04 -6.87 -12.48
C ARG A 21 9.52 -6.95 -12.85
N PRO A 22 10.14 -8.13 -12.79
CA PRO A 22 11.49 -8.32 -13.32
C PRO A 22 11.54 -7.94 -14.81
N ASN A 23 12.59 -7.23 -15.22
CA ASN A 23 12.86 -6.87 -16.62
C ASN A 23 11.74 -6.04 -17.30
N ALA A 24 10.96 -5.30 -16.54
CA ALA A 24 9.94 -4.40 -17.06
C ALA A 24 9.94 -3.08 -16.28
N ASN A 25 9.51 -2.00 -16.92
CA ASN A 25 9.35 -0.72 -16.24
C ASN A 25 8.28 -0.80 -15.16
N THR A 26 8.58 -0.23 -14.01
CA THR A 26 7.61 -0.07 -12.91
C THR A 26 6.48 0.84 -13.36
N LYS A 27 5.23 0.45 -13.11
CA LYS A 27 4.03 1.18 -13.50
C LYS A 27 3.27 1.65 -12.28
N ALA A 28 2.74 2.87 -12.34
CA ALA A 28 1.87 3.44 -11.31
C ALA A 28 0.54 3.87 -11.91
N ILE A 29 -0.54 3.60 -11.19
CA ILE A 29 -1.88 4.15 -11.46
C ILE A 29 -2.42 4.81 -10.20
N LYS A 30 -3.24 5.86 -10.35
CA LYS A 30 -3.97 6.43 -9.23
C LYS A 30 -4.92 5.39 -8.64
N MET A 31 -5.21 5.53 -7.35
CA MET A 31 -6.22 4.67 -6.72
C MET A 31 -7.53 4.75 -7.50
N PRO A 32 -8.09 3.61 -7.95
CA PRO A 32 -9.39 3.56 -8.62
C PRO A 32 -10.49 4.18 -7.76
N ARG A 33 -11.45 4.84 -8.41
CA ARG A 33 -12.53 5.53 -7.70
C ARG A 33 -13.66 4.60 -7.26
N ASN A 34 -13.74 3.44 -7.87
CA ASN A 34 -14.74 2.40 -7.60
C ASN A 34 -14.07 1.03 -7.52
N ILE A 35 -14.82 0.06 -7.00
CA ILE A 35 -14.30 -1.29 -6.81
C ILE A 35 -14.22 -2.08 -8.12
N GLU A 36 -15.02 -1.72 -9.11
CA GLU A 36 -15.04 -2.36 -10.43
C GLU A 36 -13.74 -2.11 -11.18
N ASP A 37 -13.26 -0.87 -11.20
CA ASP A 37 -11.96 -0.52 -11.80
C ASP A 37 -10.79 -1.18 -11.05
N PHE A 38 -10.87 -1.23 -9.72
CA PHE A 38 -9.89 -1.96 -8.91
C PHE A 38 -9.89 -3.45 -9.25
N ARG A 39 -11.08 -4.05 -9.37
CA ARG A 39 -11.24 -5.45 -9.78
C ARG A 39 -10.64 -5.70 -11.16
N ALA A 40 -10.98 -4.88 -12.15
CA ALA A 40 -10.48 -5.02 -13.51
C ALA A 40 -8.94 -5.00 -13.55
N TYR A 41 -8.32 -4.12 -12.76
CA TYR A 41 -6.87 -4.07 -12.64
C TYR A 41 -6.26 -5.33 -12.00
N MET A 42 -6.88 -5.84 -10.93
CA MET A 42 -6.41 -7.04 -10.25
C MET A 42 -6.63 -8.31 -11.08
N ASP A 43 -7.75 -8.41 -11.81
CA ASP A 43 -8.02 -9.48 -12.77
C ASP A 43 -6.97 -9.48 -13.89
N TRP A 44 -6.66 -8.31 -14.44
CA TRP A 44 -5.59 -8.17 -15.43
C TRP A 44 -4.24 -8.63 -14.85
N ALA A 45 -3.90 -8.20 -13.65
CA ALA A 45 -2.64 -8.59 -13.02
C ALA A 45 -2.56 -10.11 -12.79
N LYS A 46 -3.65 -10.73 -12.33
CA LYS A 46 -3.73 -12.17 -12.08
C LYS A 46 -3.69 -12.99 -13.38
N THR A 47 -4.36 -12.51 -14.43
CA THR A 47 -4.41 -13.22 -15.72
C THR A 47 -3.04 -13.26 -16.39
N ASN A 48 -2.24 -12.21 -16.23
CA ASN A 48 -0.98 -12.08 -16.93
C ASN A 48 0.25 -12.46 -16.10
N PHE A 49 0.11 -12.53 -14.76
CA PHE A 49 1.24 -12.69 -13.83
C PHE A 49 0.83 -13.51 -12.61
N ASN A 50 1.84 -13.81 -11.77
CA ASN A 50 1.67 -14.37 -10.43
C ASN A 50 1.90 -13.26 -9.39
N PRO A 51 0.91 -12.39 -9.17
CA PRO A 51 1.07 -11.22 -8.31
C PRO A 51 1.05 -11.59 -6.83
N ILE A 52 1.82 -10.82 -6.04
CA ILE A 52 1.61 -10.65 -4.61
C ILE A 52 1.39 -9.17 -4.31
N VAL A 53 0.43 -8.88 -3.44
CA VAL A 53 0.06 -7.51 -3.07
C VAL A 53 0.60 -7.18 -1.67
N PHE A 54 1.23 -6.02 -1.52
CA PHE A 54 1.53 -5.40 -0.24
C PHE A 54 0.68 -4.14 -0.13
N MET A 55 -0.26 -4.13 0.82
CA MET A 55 -1.21 -3.03 0.99
C MET A 55 -1.05 -2.40 2.36
N GLU A 56 -0.94 -1.07 2.42
CA GLU A 56 -0.88 -0.38 3.71
C GLU A 56 -2.16 -0.63 4.51
N LYS A 57 -1.97 -1.02 5.78
CA LYS A 57 -3.08 -1.26 6.69
C LYS A 57 -3.71 0.07 7.10
N VAL A 58 -4.99 0.25 6.78
CA VAL A 58 -5.79 1.37 7.29
C VAL A 58 -6.02 1.18 8.78
N THR A 59 -5.68 2.19 9.56
CA THR A 59 -5.87 2.20 11.01
C THR A 59 -6.62 3.46 11.41
N VAL A 60 -7.76 3.29 12.07
CA VAL A 60 -8.55 4.38 12.62
C VAL A 60 -8.08 4.66 14.03
N ARG A 61 -7.81 5.92 14.33
CA ARG A 61 -7.46 6.38 15.69
C ARG A 61 -8.70 6.88 16.40
N PRO A 62 -8.74 6.85 17.74
CA PRO A 62 -9.87 7.43 18.49
C PRO A 62 -10.19 8.87 18.10
N ASP A 63 -9.17 9.68 17.80
CA ASP A 63 -9.36 11.08 17.38
C ASP A 63 -9.96 11.24 15.98
N ASP A 64 -9.91 10.19 15.14
CA ASP A 64 -10.52 10.20 13.82
C ASP A 64 -12.05 10.05 13.88
N VAL A 65 -12.58 9.49 14.97
CA VAL A 65 -14.01 9.21 15.17
C VAL A 65 -14.65 10.06 16.29
N LYS A 66 -13.89 10.96 16.93
CA LYS A 66 -14.49 11.93 17.87
C LYS A 66 -15.44 12.86 17.14
N VAL A 67 -16.68 12.92 17.60
CA VAL A 67 -17.75 13.76 17.06
C VAL A 67 -18.10 14.83 18.10
N ASP A 68 -18.02 16.10 17.71
CA ASP A 68 -18.45 17.24 18.51
C ASP A 68 -19.81 17.82 18.05
N GLY A 69 -20.50 17.12 17.16
CA GLY A 69 -21.81 17.53 16.62
C GLY A 69 -21.74 18.58 15.50
N THR A 70 -20.56 19.06 15.12
CA THR A 70 -20.44 20.01 14.02
C THR A 70 -20.54 19.33 12.66
N ALA A 71 -21.00 20.05 11.62
CA ALA A 71 -21.05 19.56 10.23
C ALA A 71 -19.65 19.15 9.71
N ALA A 72 -18.61 19.86 10.15
CA ALA A 72 -17.23 19.55 9.78
C ALA A 72 -16.78 18.17 10.30
N ASN A 73 -17.17 17.82 11.53
CA ASN A 73 -16.87 16.52 12.13
C ASN A 73 -17.70 15.39 11.54
N MET A 74 -18.95 15.64 11.16
CA MET A 74 -19.77 14.65 10.45
C MET A 74 -19.17 14.32 9.08
N GLY A 75 -18.67 15.32 8.34
CA GLY A 75 -17.95 15.10 7.09
C GLY A 75 -16.63 14.34 7.26
N LYS A 76 -15.92 14.54 8.38
CA LYS A 76 -14.73 13.75 8.73
C LYS A 76 -15.09 12.29 8.99
N LEU A 77 -16.12 12.05 9.80
CA LEU A 77 -16.60 10.70 10.12
C LEU A 77 -17.02 9.93 8.85
N TYR A 78 -17.77 10.58 7.95
CA TYR A 78 -18.15 9.98 6.66
C TYR A 78 -16.93 9.58 5.84
N ARG A 79 -15.89 10.43 5.75
CA ARG A 79 -14.65 10.10 5.04
C ARG A 79 -13.92 8.90 5.65
N VAL A 80 -13.89 8.81 6.98
CA VAL A 80 -13.30 7.67 7.69
C VAL A 80 -14.07 6.39 7.42
N GLN A 81 -15.40 6.43 7.50
CA GLN A 81 -16.26 5.27 7.20
C GLN A 81 -16.06 4.80 5.75
N LYS A 82 -16.05 5.74 4.79
CA LYS A 82 -15.80 5.41 3.39
C LYS A 82 -14.42 4.77 3.19
N MET A 83 -13.38 5.32 3.79
CA MET A 83 -12.02 4.78 3.71
C MET A 83 -11.94 3.34 4.26
N ILE A 84 -12.63 3.05 5.37
CA ILE A 84 -12.69 1.70 5.94
C ILE A 84 -13.44 0.77 4.97
N ALA A 85 -14.60 1.19 4.47
CA ALA A 85 -15.41 0.40 3.54
C ALA A 85 -14.61 0.06 2.26
N ASP A 86 -13.99 1.04 1.64
CA ASP A 86 -13.17 0.86 0.44
C ASP A 86 -12.01 -0.13 0.72
N PHE A 87 -11.35 -0.01 1.87
CA PHE A 87 -10.26 -0.91 2.28
C PHE A 87 -10.75 -2.36 2.49
N GLU A 88 -11.87 -2.56 3.17
CA GLU A 88 -12.44 -3.90 3.38
C GLU A 88 -12.93 -4.52 2.07
N GLN A 89 -13.50 -3.74 1.15
CA GLN A 89 -13.85 -4.21 -0.19
C GLN A 89 -12.62 -4.68 -0.99
N MET A 90 -11.52 -3.92 -0.95
CA MET A 90 -10.26 -4.33 -1.60
C MET A 90 -9.75 -5.67 -1.04
N LYS A 91 -9.76 -5.85 0.29
CA LYS A 91 -9.35 -7.11 0.94
C LYS A 91 -10.25 -8.27 0.51
N ALA A 92 -11.56 -8.06 0.56
CA ALA A 92 -12.53 -9.07 0.14
C ALA A 92 -12.31 -9.49 -1.31
N LEU A 93 -12.09 -8.52 -2.20
CA LEU A 93 -11.83 -8.77 -3.61
C LEU A 93 -10.54 -9.54 -3.85
N LEU A 94 -9.43 -9.17 -3.21
CA LEU A 94 -8.16 -9.91 -3.29
C LEU A 94 -8.34 -11.36 -2.83
N THR A 95 -9.14 -11.57 -1.77
CA THR A 95 -9.47 -12.93 -1.28
C THR A 95 -10.29 -13.72 -2.29
N VAL A 96 -11.33 -13.13 -2.87
CA VAL A 96 -12.19 -13.78 -3.89
C VAL A 96 -11.39 -14.10 -5.15
N LEU A 97 -10.53 -13.20 -5.58
CA LEU A 97 -9.63 -13.41 -6.72
C LEU A 97 -8.49 -14.39 -6.41
N ASN A 98 -8.35 -14.83 -5.16
CA ASN A 98 -7.24 -15.68 -4.73
C ASN A 98 -5.86 -15.07 -5.09
N ILE A 99 -5.72 -13.75 -4.88
CA ILE A 99 -4.47 -13.02 -5.02
C ILE A 99 -3.84 -12.91 -3.63
N PRO A 100 -2.63 -13.46 -3.40
CA PRO A 100 -1.96 -13.36 -2.12
C PRO A 100 -1.66 -11.89 -1.77
N PHE A 101 -1.96 -11.50 -0.53
CA PHE A 101 -1.70 -10.15 -0.07
C PHE A 101 -1.22 -10.12 1.39
N VAL A 102 -0.40 -9.12 1.69
CA VAL A 102 0.10 -8.81 3.04
C VAL A 102 -0.36 -7.41 3.42
N LEU A 103 -1.00 -7.30 4.59
CA LEU A 103 -1.34 -6.01 5.18
C LEU A 103 -0.15 -5.46 5.96
N VAL A 104 0.35 -4.32 5.55
CA VAL A 104 1.57 -3.74 6.09
C VAL A 104 1.27 -2.53 6.97
N ASN A 105 1.66 -2.60 8.24
CA ASN A 105 1.56 -1.44 9.13
C ASN A 105 2.48 -0.31 8.63
N PRO A 106 2.01 0.96 8.56
CA PRO A 106 2.84 2.11 8.17
C PRO A 106 4.16 2.20 8.92
N MET A 107 4.15 1.95 10.22
CA MET A 107 5.38 1.98 11.03
C MET A 107 6.37 0.90 10.63
N LYS A 108 5.88 -0.28 10.19
CA LYS A 108 6.73 -1.42 9.81
C LYS A 108 7.53 -1.11 8.56
N TRP A 109 6.85 -0.75 7.44
CA TRP A 109 7.56 -0.49 6.20
C TRP A 109 8.48 0.74 6.25
N GLN A 110 8.03 1.81 6.95
CA GLN A 110 8.86 3.00 7.15
C GLN A 110 10.12 2.72 7.97
N SER A 111 10.00 1.86 8.99
CA SER A 111 11.14 1.50 9.85
C SER A 111 12.11 0.58 9.12
N GLU A 112 11.59 -0.43 8.42
CA GLU A 112 12.38 -1.41 7.68
C GLU A 112 13.20 -0.76 6.56
N LEU A 113 12.62 0.20 5.86
CA LEU A 113 13.29 0.99 4.83
C LEU A 113 14.10 2.18 5.39
N LYS A 114 14.24 2.28 6.74
CA LYS A 114 14.96 3.37 7.43
C LYS A 114 14.45 4.78 7.09
N LEU A 115 13.16 4.90 6.81
CA LEU A 115 12.53 6.16 6.40
C LEU A 115 12.06 7.01 7.59
N ARG A 116 12.10 6.48 8.81
CA ARG A 116 11.67 7.22 10.00
C ARG A 116 12.79 8.10 10.51
N ILE A 117 12.55 9.41 10.54
CA ILE A 117 13.42 10.36 11.22
C ILE A 117 13.01 10.41 12.69
N THR A 118 13.73 9.67 13.53
CA THR A 118 13.54 9.67 14.99
C THR A 118 14.75 10.31 15.65
N ALA A 119 14.89 11.63 15.55
CA ALA A 119 15.90 12.33 16.30
C ALA A 119 15.32 12.77 17.66
N LYS A 120 15.85 12.21 18.76
CA LYS A 120 15.52 12.63 20.12
C LYS A 120 15.73 14.16 20.23
N GLY A 121 14.68 14.91 20.63
CA GLY A 121 14.78 16.37 20.81
C GLY A 121 14.57 17.22 19.54
N LYS A 122 14.33 16.63 18.37
CA LYS A 122 13.96 17.40 17.16
C LYS A 122 12.43 17.46 16.99
N PRO A 123 11.88 18.55 16.44
CA PRO A 123 10.47 18.65 16.14
C PRO A 123 10.07 17.53 15.14
N LYS A 124 8.83 17.09 15.28
CA LYS A 124 8.26 16.07 14.37
C LYS A 124 8.24 16.61 12.95
N GLU A 125 8.76 15.82 12.01
CA GLU A 125 8.73 16.16 10.58
C GLU A 125 7.29 16.45 10.11
N GLU A 126 7.10 17.57 9.42
CA GLU A 126 5.83 17.93 8.83
C GLU A 126 5.40 16.92 7.75
N LYS A 127 4.07 16.70 7.64
CA LYS A 127 3.51 15.73 6.68
C LYS A 127 3.88 16.05 5.23
N SER A 128 3.93 17.34 4.88
CA SER A 128 4.31 17.83 3.55
C SER A 128 5.75 17.49 3.20
N ASP A 129 6.67 17.69 4.14
CA ASP A 129 8.10 17.47 3.92
C ASP A 129 8.42 15.97 3.87
N ARG A 130 7.76 15.18 4.72
CA ARG A 130 7.83 13.72 4.63
C ARG A 130 7.38 13.21 3.26
N LYS A 131 6.27 13.73 2.71
CA LYS A 131 5.78 13.33 1.38
C LYS A 131 6.74 13.70 0.26
N LYS A 132 7.37 14.88 0.31
CA LYS A 132 8.41 15.27 -0.64
C LYS A 132 9.60 14.33 -0.57
N ARG A 133 10.11 14.07 0.64
CA ARG A 133 11.23 13.16 0.87
C ARG A 133 10.91 11.74 0.38
N TYR A 134 9.70 11.22 0.59
CA TYR A 134 9.30 9.90 0.09
C TYR A 134 9.25 9.88 -1.44
N ARG A 135 8.77 10.95 -2.08
CA ARG A 135 8.82 11.09 -3.54
C ARG A 135 10.26 11.06 -4.04
N ASP A 136 11.16 11.79 -3.40
CA ASP A 136 12.55 11.89 -3.82
C ASP A 136 13.25 10.52 -3.69
N ILE A 137 13.08 9.84 -2.57
CA ILE A 137 13.60 8.46 -2.37
C ILE A 137 12.99 7.48 -3.38
N ALA A 138 11.70 7.55 -3.64
CA ALA A 138 11.07 6.72 -4.67
C ALA A 138 11.64 7.00 -6.07
N GLY A 139 12.01 8.27 -6.36
CA GLY A 139 12.67 8.68 -7.60
C GLY A 139 14.08 8.15 -7.75
N GLU A 140 14.84 8.08 -6.66
CA GLU A 140 16.17 7.46 -6.67
C GLU A 140 16.09 5.94 -6.91
N LEU A 141 15.08 5.29 -6.35
CA LEU A 141 14.90 3.83 -6.47
C LEU A 141 14.30 3.41 -7.82
N TYR A 142 13.42 4.23 -8.40
CA TYR A 142 12.66 3.93 -9.63
C TYR A 142 12.58 5.17 -10.53
N PRO A 143 13.71 5.63 -11.10
CA PRO A 143 13.75 6.86 -11.88
C PRO A 143 12.89 6.80 -13.16
N GLU A 144 12.71 5.59 -13.71
CA GLU A 144 11.90 5.37 -14.91
C GLU A 144 10.40 5.66 -14.71
N MET A 145 9.92 5.66 -13.46
CA MET A 145 8.50 5.85 -13.14
C MET A 145 8.12 7.32 -12.95
N VAL A 146 9.08 8.22 -12.73
CA VAL A 146 8.86 9.63 -12.38
C VAL A 146 7.88 9.77 -11.19
N PRO A 147 8.31 9.44 -9.97
CA PRO A 147 7.45 9.46 -8.80
C PRO A 147 6.85 10.84 -8.50
N THR A 148 5.63 10.82 -8.03
CA THR A 148 4.85 12.00 -7.64
C THR A 148 4.39 11.86 -6.19
N LEU A 149 3.78 12.90 -5.61
CA LEU A 149 3.29 12.84 -4.22
C LEU A 149 2.18 11.81 -4.00
N TRP A 150 1.45 11.40 -5.06
CA TRP A 150 0.36 10.44 -4.93
C TRP A 150 0.81 8.97 -5.05
N ASN A 151 1.91 8.68 -5.75
CA ASN A 151 2.38 7.31 -5.93
C ASN A 151 3.61 6.96 -5.08
N ALA A 152 4.21 7.92 -4.41
CA ALA A 152 5.44 7.72 -3.64
C ALA A 152 5.26 6.68 -2.52
N ASP A 153 4.18 6.78 -1.74
CA ASP A 153 3.91 5.84 -0.65
C ASP A 153 3.69 4.41 -1.20
N ALA A 154 2.88 4.26 -2.26
CA ALA A 154 2.66 2.97 -2.92
C ALA A 154 3.94 2.38 -3.53
N THR A 155 4.83 3.24 -4.07
CA THR A 155 6.15 2.82 -4.58
C THR A 155 7.02 2.26 -3.46
N LEU A 156 7.08 2.94 -2.33
CA LEU A 156 7.87 2.50 -1.19
C LEU A 156 7.29 1.24 -0.52
N ILE A 157 5.97 1.08 -0.50
CA ILE A 157 5.30 -0.14 -0.04
C ILE A 157 5.61 -1.31 -0.98
N MET A 158 5.58 -1.11 -2.29
CA MET A 158 5.99 -2.11 -3.27
C MET A 158 7.48 -2.48 -3.10
N HIS A 159 8.35 -1.47 -2.94
CA HIS A 159 9.78 -1.68 -2.68
C HIS A 159 10.02 -2.46 -1.37
N PHE A 160 9.28 -2.13 -0.31
CA PHE A 160 9.29 -2.89 0.93
C PHE A 160 8.91 -4.36 0.68
N GLY A 161 7.85 -4.61 -0.09
CA GLY A 161 7.43 -5.97 -0.45
C GLY A 161 8.52 -6.74 -1.18
N ARG A 162 9.19 -6.10 -2.14
CA ARG A 162 10.34 -6.67 -2.85
C ARG A 162 11.49 -7.00 -1.90
N TYR A 163 11.84 -6.07 -1.02
CA TYR A 163 12.88 -6.27 -0.01
C TYR A 163 12.55 -7.45 0.92
N MET A 164 11.30 -7.54 1.40
CA MET A 164 10.87 -8.59 2.32
C MET A 164 10.89 -9.97 1.66
N LEU A 165 10.44 -10.07 0.40
CA LEU A 165 10.49 -11.34 -0.35
C LEU A 165 11.92 -11.82 -0.60
N GLN A 166 12.87 -10.91 -0.77
CA GLN A 166 14.27 -11.24 -1.00
C GLN A 166 15.03 -11.58 0.28
N ASN A 167 14.73 -10.91 1.40
CA ASN A 167 15.56 -10.95 2.61
C ASN A 167 14.86 -11.55 3.84
N LYS A 168 13.51 -11.57 3.86
CA LYS A 168 12.69 -11.97 5.01
C LYS A 168 11.45 -12.75 4.58
N ARG A 169 11.63 -13.74 3.74
CA ARG A 169 10.54 -14.49 3.10
C ARG A 169 9.60 -15.14 4.13
N ASP A 170 10.14 -15.67 5.22
CA ASP A 170 9.34 -16.31 6.27
C ASP A 170 8.35 -15.32 6.90
N TRP A 171 8.78 -14.08 7.15
CA TRP A 171 7.87 -13.03 7.62
C TRP A 171 6.72 -12.78 6.63
N VAL A 172 6.98 -12.80 5.32
CA VAL A 172 5.91 -12.65 4.31
C VAL A 172 4.91 -13.78 4.43
N LEU A 173 5.39 -15.02 4.54
CA LEU A 173 4.53 -16.20 4.67
C LEU A 173 3.67 -16.17 5.93
N GLU A 174 4.25 -15.81 7.08
CA GLU A 174 3.54 -15.68 8.35
C GLU A 174 2.44 -14.59 8.34
N ASN A 175 2.57 -13.58 7.47
CA ASN A 175 1.63 -12.46 7.37
C ASN A 175 0.63 -12.59 6.21
N LEU A 176 0.65 -13.70 5.47
CA LEU A 176 -0.40 -14.01 4.50
C LEU A 176 -1.68 -14.45 5.22
N PRO A 177 -2.87 -14.16 4.68
CA PRO A 177 -4.10 -14.78 5.16
C PRO A 177 -4.00 -16.31 5.08
N THR A 178 -4.41 -17.00 6.15
CA THR A 178 -4.25 -18.46 6.31
C THR A 178 -4.75 -19.28 5.10
N LYS A 179 -5.80 -18.79 4.42
CA LYS A 179 -6.35 -19.46 3.22
C LYS A 179 -5.45 -19.36 1.98
N MET A 180 -4.41 -18.53 2.00
CA MET A 180 -3.53 -18.27 0.85
C MET A 180 -2.15 -18.91 0.97
N HIS A 181 -1.85 -19.56 2.09
CA HIS A 181 -0.56 -20.26 2.28
C HIS A 181 -0.31 -21.32 1.20
N ASN A 182 -1.37 -22.02 0.78
CA ASN A 182 -1.27 -23.12 -0.22
C ASN A 182 -1.16 -22.61 -1.67
N THR A 183 -1.23 -21.30 -1.92
CA THR A 183 -1.23 -20.74 -3.28
C THR A 183 0.18 -20.36 -3.75
N LEU A 184 1.14 -20.28 -2.83
CA LEU A 184 2.51 -19.83 -3.11
C LEU A 184 3.54 -20.95 -3.24
N PHE A 185 3.14 -22.22 -3.03
CA PHE A 185 3.98 -23.41 -3.13
C PHE A 185 3.46 -24.43 -4.13
#